data_7dd392edd542538d1eb31b9351fd1e5e
#
_entry.id   7dd392edd542538d1eb31b9351fd1e5e
#
_cell.length_a   1.000
_cell.length_b   1.000
_cell.length_c   1.000
_cell.angle_alpha   90.00
_cell.angle_beta   90.00
_cell.angle_gamma   90.00
#
_symmetry.space_group_name_H-M   'P 1'
#
loop_
_entity.id
_entity.type
_entity.pdbx_description
1 polymer ?
#
loop_
_entity_poly.entity_id
_entity_poly.type
_entity_poly.pdbx_seq_one_letter_code
_entity_poly.pdbx_strand_id
1 'polypeptide(L)'
;MLYVQGDEEEGKEIAKTVASVPMNMILSKIKIQIIAAMGMILPALLPLFCLLLPILLVIVIFSAGVTIQNQNTQSASLSPEVEKWRPMVQKYCDQYKIGEYTDLALALMMQESGGAEPDPMQAAEGSYGLYCIQTKNNNGGHSHSPGGIPKGHGECSINAGVQELRDALKAAKVENPYDIGRIMVALQGYNYGMSGWITWINQHGGVYTLALSQEYSRTRMPEGAKGTPEHAQLVMRYYTYNNVGGTTMLSLIHISEPTRLRCI
;
A
#
# COMPACT_ATOMS: atom_id res chain seq x y z
N MET A 1 -53.33 12.28 77.94
CA MET A 1 -52.30 11.24 78.00
C MET A 1 -52.87 9.98 77.33
N LEU A 2 -53.23 10.01 76.05
CA LEU A 2 -53.92 8.91 75.32
C LEU A 2 -53.68 9.01 73.82
N TYR A 3 -52.42 9.17 73.35
CA TYR A 3 -52.13 9.28 71.90
C TYR A 3 -50.84 8.59 71.45
N VAL A 4 -50.27 7.69 72.24
CA VAL A 4 -48.98 7.03 71.88
C VAL A 4 -49.11 5.51 71.80
N GLN A 5 -50.24 4.89 72.08
CA GLN A 5 -50.38 3.43 72.05
C GLN A 5 -50.82 2.82 70.70
N GLY A 6 -51.40 3.64 69.79
CA GLY A 6 -51.87 3.14 68.47
C GLY A 6 -50.72 2.88 67.49
N ASP A 7 -49.73 3.73 67.47
CA ASP A 7 -48.64 3.69 66.46
C ASP A 7 -47.67 2.54 66.67
N GLU A 8 -47.51 2.05 67.90
CA GLU A 8 -46.57 0.96 68.24
C GLU A 8 -47.14 -0.42 67.90
N GLU A 9 -48.45 -0.61 67.96
CA GLU A 9 -49.10 -1.89 67.56
C GLU A 9 -49.17 -2.01 66.04
N GLU A 10 -49.50 -0.94 65.33
CA GLU A 10 -49.51 -0.90 63.86
C GLU A 10 -48.10 -1.15 63.29
N GLY A 11 -47.08 -0.57 63.90
CA GLY A 11 -45.66 -0.81 63.54
C GLY A 11 -45.24 -2.27 63.78
N LYS A 12 -45.73 -2.90 64.83
CA LYS A 12 -45.43 -4.33 65.11
C LYS A 12 -46.17 -5.27 64.21
N GLU A 13 -47.37 -4.92 63.77
CA GLU A 13 -48.14 -5.73 62.79
C GLU A 13 -47.55 -5.64 61.41
N ILE A 14 -47.13 -4.47 60.96
CA ILE A 14 -46.42 -4.31 59.69
C ILE A 14 -45.08 -5.05 59.73
N ALA A 15 -44.33 -4.99 60.82
CA ALA A 15 -43.07 -5.72 60.95
C ALA A 15 -43.25 -7.22 60.91
N LYS A 16 -44.30 -7.79 61.52
CA LYS A 16 -44.64 -9.19 61.46
C LYS A 16 -45.08 -9.63 60.06
N THR A 17 -45.83 -8.78 59.33
CA THR A 17 -46.26 -9.05 57.94
C THR A 17 -45.09 -9.09 57.00
N VAL A 18 -44.11 -8.16 57.15
CA VAL A 18 -42.89 -8.14 56.34
C VAL A 18 -41.99 -9.33 56.65
N ALA A 19 -41.90 -9.76 57.94
CA ALA A 19 -41.05 -10.90 58.36
C ALA A 19 -41.62 -12.25 57.91
N SER A 20 -42.90 -12.34 57.54
CA SER A 20 -43.54 -13.59 57.10
C SER A 20 -43.43 -13.85 55.59
N VAL A 21 -42.93 -12.89 54.80
CA VAL A 21 -42.75 -13.08 53.36
C VAL A 21 -41.44 -13.83 53.15
N PRO A 22 -41.50 -15.05 52.59
CA PRO A 22 -40.28 -15.81 52.38
C PRO A 22 -39.35 -15.06 51.39
N MET A 23 -38.07 -14.89 51.76
CA MET A 23 -37.07 -14.17 50.98
C MET A 23 -37.01 -14.60 49.51
N ASN A 24 -37.28 -15.86 49.24
CA ASN A 24 -37.35 -16.41 47.89
C ASN A 24 -38.46 -15.80 47.02
N MET A 25 -39.59 -15.38 47.64
CA MET A 25 -40.68 -14.74 46.93
C MET A 25 -40.36 -13.29 46.59
N ILE A 26 -39.63 -12.58 47.45
CA ILE A 26 -39.16 -11.23 47.19
C ILE A 26 -38.11 -11.24 46.04
N LEU A 27 -37.12 -12.17 46.12
CA LEU A 27 -36.10 -12.36 45.12
C LEU A 27 -36.68 -12.76 43.75
N SER A 28 -37.74 -13.62 43.72
CA SER A 28 -38.40 -14.01 42.47
C SER A 28 -39.13 -12.84 41.81
N LYS A 29 -39.84 -11.99 42.59
CA LYS A 29 -40.48 -10.77 42.09
C LYS A 29 -39.47 -9.76 41.54
N ILE A 30 -38.36 -9.58 42.22
CA ILE A 30 -37.27 -8.68 41.75
C ILE A 30 -36.67 -9.23 40.47
N LYS A 31 -36.39 -10.53 40.37
CA LYS A 31 -35.91 -11.14 39.11
C LYS A 31 -36.87 -10.98 37.95
N ILE A 32 -38.16 -11.16 38.16
CA ILE A 32 -39.19 -10.98 37.12
C ILE A 32 -39.26 -9.51 36.68
N GLN A 33 -39.20 -8.56 37.59
CA GLN A 33 -39.19 -7.14 37.27
C GLN A 33 -37.90 -6.72 36.47
N ILE A 34 -36.74 -7.23 36.84
CA ILE A 34 -35.50 -6.99 36.13
C ILE A 34 -35.57 -7.56 34.70
N ILE A 35 -36.07 -8.78 34.52
CA ILE A 35 -36.23 -9.41 33.22
C ILE A 35 -37.22 -8.65 32.36
N ALA A 36 -38.33 -8.19 32.93
CA ALA A 36 -39.34 -7.39 32.22
C ALA A 36 -38.79 -6.02 31.82
N ALA A 37 -38.03 -5.36 32.71
CA ALA A 37 -37.35 -4.09 32.39
C ALA A 37 -36.29 -4.26 31.29
N MET A 38 -35.49 -5.32 31.37
CA MET A 38 -34.50 -5.63 30.30
C MET A 38 -35.19 -5.95 28.97
N GLY A 39 -36.32 -6.67 28.99
CA GLY A 39 -37.13 -6.96 27.80
C GLY A 39 -37.72 -5.74 27.12
N MET A 40 -37.99 -4.66 27.84
CA MET A 40 -38.45 -3.40 27.27
C MET A 40 -37.33 -2.46 26.81
N ILE A 41 -36.21 -2.43 27.52
CA ILE A 41 -35.07 -1.56 27.24
C ILE A 41 -34.26 -2.08 26.05
N LEU A 42 -34.08 -3.39 25.94
CA LEU A 42 -33.25 -3.99 24.90
C LEU A 42 -33.75 -3.72 23.46
N PRO A 43 -35.06 -3.85 23.15
CA PRO A 43 -35.59 -3.52 21.83
C PRO A 43 -35.53 -2.01 21.52
N ALA A 44 -35.63 -1.15 22.55
CA ALA A 44 -35.52 0.29 22.36
C ALA A 44 -34.08 0.76 22.09
N LEU A 45 -33.09 0.05 22.61
CA LEU A 45 -31.67 0.33 22.38
C LEU A 45 -31.13 -0.24 21.07
N LEU A 46 -31.79 -1.27 20.52
CA LEU A 46 -31.36 -1.95 19.31
C LEU A 46 -31.22 -1.01 18.09
N PRO A 47 -32.21 -0.15 17.77
CA PRO A 47 -32.09 0.80 16.66
C PRO A 47 -30.99 1.85 16.91
N LEU A 48 -30.81 2.28 18.15
CA LEU A 48 -29.73 3.19 18.52
C LEU A 48 -28.36 2.54 18.33
N PHE A 49 -28.23 1.26 18.68
CA PHE A 49 -27.01 0.50 18.50
C PHE A 49 -26.70 0.28 17.02
N CYS A 50 -27.72 -0.04 16.20
CA CYS A 50 -27.57 -0.18 14.74
C CYS A 50 -27.17 1.14 14.07
N LEU A 51 -27.52 2.29 14.65
CA LEU A 51 -27.17 3.61 14.11
C LEU A 51 -25.78 4.06 14.57
N LEU A 52 -25.38 3.73 15.80
CA LEU A 52 -24.10 4.11 16.36
C LEU A 52 -22.95 3.18 15.93
N LEU A 53 -23.23 1.90 15.69
CA LEU A 53 -22.22 0.91 15.33
C LEU A 53 -21.47 1.25 14.03
N PRO A 54 -22.11 1.64 12.91
CA PRO A 54 -21.41 2.06 11.71
C PRO A 54 -20.64 3.36 11.92
N ILE A 55 -21.15 4.30 12.73
CA ILE A 55 -20.42 5.54 13.06
C ILE A 55 -19.16 5.21 13.86
N LEU A 56 -19.27 4.31 14.85
CA LEU A 56 -18.13 3.87 15.65
C LEU A 56 -17.11 3.11 14.78
N LEU A 57 -17.59 2.28 13.84
CA LEU A 57 -16.74 1.58 12.89
C LEU A 57 -15.97 2.56 11.99
N VAL A 58 -16.65 3.60 11.49
CA VAL A 58 -16.00 4.67 10.71
C VAL A 58 -14.98 5.41 11.56
N ILE A 59 -15.30 5.75 12.82
CA ILE A 59 -14.36 6.40 13.74
C ILE A 59 -13.15 5.50 14.03
N VAL A 60 -13.36 4.19 14.23
CA VAL A 60 -12.27 3.24 14.46
C VAL A 60 -11.40 3.09 13.21
N ILE A 61 -11.99 3.03 12.02
CA ILE A 61 -11.24 3.00 10.76
C ILE A 61 -10.46 4.31 10.57
N PHE A 62 -11.09 5.47 10.84
CA PHE A 62 -10.41 6.76 10.76
C PHE A 62 -9.35 6.94 11.85
N SER A 63 -9.58 6.51 13.09
CA SER A 63 -8.60 6.61 14.16
C SER A 63 -7.46 5.59 14.02
N ALA A 64 -7.74 4.39 13.52
CA ALA A 64 -6.68 3.44 13.12
C ALA A 64 -5.86 3.97 11.95
N GLY A 65 -6.47 4.79 11.07
CA GLY A 65 -5.76 5.52 10.01
C GLY A 65 -4.98 6.75 10.50
N VAL A 66 -5.31 7.32 11.65
CA VAL A 66 -4.68 8.54 12.20
C VAL A 66 -3.58 8.23 13.23
N THR A 67 -3.51 7.03 13.77
CA THR A 67 -2.31 6.55 14.49
C THR A 67 -1.23 6.06 13.52
N ILE A 68 -1.12 6.69 12.35
CA ILE A 68 0.13 6.67 11.62
C ILE A 68 1.06 7.57 12.41
N GLN A 69 1.87 6.95 13.24
CA GLN A 69 3.07 7.58 13.73
C GLN A 69 3.72 8.31 12.56
N ASN A 70 4.04 9.59 12.76
CA ASN A 70 5.08 10.31 12.02
C ASN A 70 6.40 9.51 12.20
N GLN A 71 6.47 8.33 11.63
CA GLN A 71 7.72 7.80 11.19
C GLN A 71 8.10 8.74 10.05
N ASN A 72 9.06 9.60 10.30
CA ASN A 72 9.90 10.19 9.27
C ASN A 72 10.36 9.00 8.40
N THR A 73 9.56 8.60 7.44
CA THR A 73 10.02 7.84 6.30
C THR A 73 10.85 8.84 5.50
N GLN A 74 12.06 9.11 5.97
CA GLN A 74 13.08 9.66 5.12
C GLN A 74 13.12 8.74 3.91
N SER A 75 12.69 9.25 2.78
CA SER A 75 12.96 8.65 1.49
C SER A 75 14.43 8.27 1.48
N ALA A 76 14.73 7.03 1.16
CA ALA A 76 16.11 6.58 1.09
C ALA A 76 16.81 7.46 0.05
N SER A 77 17.96 8.01 0.39
CA SER A 77 18.70 8.87 -0.51
C SER A 77 19.28 8.07 -1.67
N LEU A 78 19.32 8.70 -2.85
CA LEU A 78 20.05 8.15 -3.99
C LEU A 78 21.54 8.09 -3.67
N SER A 79 22.23 7.08 -4.20
CA SER A 79 23.68 6.98 -4.05
C SER A 79 24.41 8.01 -4.94
N PRO A 80 25.63 8.39 -4.59
CA PRO A 80 26.46 9.23 -5.47
C PRO A 80 26.68 8.61 -6.87
N GLU A 81 26.69 7.30 -6.97
CA GLU A 81 26.82 6.54 -8.21
C GLU A 81 25.61 6.72 -9.13
N VAL A 82 24.41 6.90 -8.56
CA VAL A 82 23.20 7.23 -9.31
C VAL A 82 23.16 8.73 -9.63
N GLU A 83 23.48 9.59 -8.65
CA GLU A 83 23.43 11.03 -8.82
C GLU A 83 24.37 11.54 -9.93
N LYS A 84 25.52 10.91 -10.16
CA LYS A 84 26.39 11.25 -11.29
C LYS A 84 25.70 11.17 -12.66
N TRP A 85 24.67 10.32 -12.79
CA TRP A 85 23.91 10.15 -14.01
C TRP A 85 22.78 11.16 -14.20
N ARG A 86 22.44 11.95 -13.18
CA ARG A 86 21.32 12.91 -13.20
C ARG A 86 21.30 13.80 -14.46
N PRO A 87 22.41 14.44 -14.88
CA PRO A 87 22.38 15.29 -16.08
C PRO A 87 22.01 14.53 -17.35
N MET A 88 22.43 13.26 -17.44
CA MET A 88 22.14 12.40 -18.59
C MET A 88 20.71 11.87 -18.55
N VAL A 89 20.23 11.44 -17.38
CA VAL A 89 18.83 11.03 -17.18
C VAL A 89 17.89 12.19 -17.49
N GLN A 90 18.17 13.40 -16.99
CA GLN A 90 17.40 14.61 -17.28
C GLN A 90 17.34 14.89 -18.79
N LYS A 91 18.51 14.85 -19.48
CA LYS A 91 18.61 15.04 -20.93
C LYS A 91 17.64 14.14 -21.68
N TYR A 92 17.60 12.84 -21.35
CA TYR A 92 16.73 11.90 -22.03
C TYR A 92 15.27 11.98 -21.59
N CYS A 93 15.01 12.29 -20.31
CA CYS A 93 13.64 12.55 -19.85
C CYS A 93 13.04 13.77 -20.57
N ASP A 94 13.81 14.85 -20.77
CA ASP A 94 13.38 16.04 -21.51
C ASP A 94 13.17 15.73 -23.00
N GLN A 95 14.10 14.98 -23.60
CA GLN A 95 14.01 14.55 -25.00
C GLN A 95 12.72 13.76 -25.25
N TYR A 96 12.32 12.89 -24.33
CA TYR A 96 11.12 12.04 -24.44
C TYR A 96 9.88 12.66 -23.78
N LYS A 97 9.94 13.92 -23.35
CA LYS A 97 8.81 14.69 -22.78
C LYS A 97 8.26 14.12 -21.48
N ILE A 98 9.14 13.57 -20.67
CA ILE A 98 8.88 13.09 -19.32
C ILE A 98 9.84 13.71 -18.31
N GLY A 99 10.30 14.96 -18.54
CA GLY A 99 11.27 15.66 -17.69
C GLY A 99 10.84 15.73 -16.22
N GLU A 100 9.55 15.84 -15.95
CA GLU A 100 8.97 15.84 -14.60
C GLU A 100 9.16 14.50 -13.84
N TYR A 101 9.50 13.41 -14.54
CA TYR A 101 9.75 12.08 -13.97
C TYR A 101 11.25 11.77 -13.82
N THR A 102 12.14 12.76 -13.92
CA THR A 102 13.59 12.56 -13.79
C THR A 102 13.95 11.90 -12.45
N ASP A 103 13.36 12.36 -11.35
CA ASP A 103 13.60 11.75 -10.03
C ASP A 103 13.06 10.32 -9.94
N LEU A 104 11.95 10.01 -10.62
CA LEU A 104 11.44 8.65 -10.73
C LEU A 104 12.39 7.75 -11.54
N ALA A 105 12.95 8.24 -12.63
CA ALA A 105 13.92 7.51 -13.44
C ALA A 105 15.22 7.22 -12.66
N LEU A 106 15.68 8.17 -11.83
CA LEU A 106 16.80 7.97 -10.93
C LEU A 106 16.48 6.97 -9.80
N ALA A 107 15.28 7.03 -9.24
CA ALA A 107 14.82 6.07 -8.26
C ALA A 107 14.74 4.65 -8.85
N LEU A 108 14.28 4.52 -10.10
CA LEU A 108 14.29 3.27 -10.84
C LEU A 108 15.72 2.77 -11.06
N MET A 109 16.63 3.62 -11.55
CA MET A 109 18.06 3.27 -11.72
C MET A 109 18.68 2.80 -10.39
N MET A 110 18.35 3.44 -9.28
CA MET A 110 18.84 3.03 -7.96
C MET A 110 18.40 1.61 -7.61
N GLN A 111 17.17 1.24 -7.93
CA GLN A 111 16.65 -0.09 -7.69
C GLN A 111 17.23 -1.12 -8.66
N GLU A 112 17.41 -0.77 -9.94
CA GLU A 112 17.87 -1.69 -10.97
C GLU A 112 19.34 -2.12 -10.78
N SER A 113 20.22 -1.13 -10.56
CA SER A 113 21.66 -1.41 -10.53
C SER A 113 22.44 -0.59 -9.49
N GLY A 114 21.80 0.40 -8.83
CA GLY A 114 22.53 1.40 -8.05
C GLY A 114 23.40 2.32 -8.91
N GLY A 115 23.12 2.45 -10.19
CA GLY A 115 23.87 3.28 -11.15
C GLY A 115 25.13 2.59 -11.70
N ALA A 116 25.24 1.26 -11.58
CA ALA A 116 26.38 0.49 -12.02
C ALA A 116 26.45 0.36 -13.55
N GLU A 117 27.65 0.58 -14.11
CA GLU A 117 27.92 0.24 -15.50
C GLU A 117 28.08 -1.30 -15.68
N PRO A 118 27.85 -1.82 -16.86
CA PRO A 118 27.56 -1.11 -18.13
C PRO A 118 26.08 -0.80 -18.35
N ASP A 119 25.16 -1.33 -17.51
CA ASP A 119 23.72 -1.25 -17.74
C ASP A 119 23.00 -0.62 -16.53
N PRO A 120 23.13 0.72 -16.32
CA PRO A 120 22.56 1.39 -15.16
C PRO A 120 21.04 1.22 -14.99
N MET A 121 20.30 1.09 -16.10
CA MET A 121 18.83 0.96 -16.10
C MET A 121 18.37 -0.49 -16.29
N GLN A 122 19.29 -1.48 -16.36
CA GLN A 122 19.00 -2.88 -16.67
C GLN A 122 18.12 -3.05 -17.93
N ALA A 123 18.38 -2.22 -18.93
CA ALA A 123 17.55 -2.08 -20.12
C ALA A 123 18.05 -2.94 -21.31
N ALA A 124 19.13 -3.70 -21.16
CA ALA A 124 19.77 -4.45 -22.25
C ALA A 124 18.84 -5.46 -22.93
N GLU A 125 17.94 -6.07 -22.19
CA GLU A 125 16.98 -7.07 -22.71
C GLU A 125 15.64 -6.43 -23.12
N GLY A 126 15.46 -5.13 -22.86
CA GLY A 126 14.24 -4.39 -23.21
C GLY A 126 14.16 -4.04 -24.68
N SER A 127 12.98 -3.55 -25.10
CA SER A 127 12.69 -3.24 -26.51
C SER A 127 13.66 -2.23 -27.12
N TYR A 128 14.17 -1.30 -26.33
CA TYR A 128 15.10 -0.25 -26.78
C TYR A 128 16.56 -0.61 -26.53
N GLY A 129 16.84 -1.37 -25.48
CA GLY A 129 18.20 -1.81 -25.14
C GLY A 129 18.82 -2.74 -26.15
N LEU A 130 17.99 -3.53 -26.84
CA LEU A 130 18.42 -4.38 -27.94
C LEU A 130 19.12 -3.59 -29.07
N TYR A 131 18.79 -2.31 -29.24
CA TYR A 131 19.44 -1.45 -30.24
C TYR A 131 20.78 -0.88 -29.76
N CYS A 132 21.07 -0.87 -28.46
CA CYS A 132 22.34 -0.45 -27.92
C CYS A 132 23.50 -1.36 -28.31
N ILE A 133 23.18 -2.65 -28.55
CA ILE A 133 24.17 -3.73 -28.78
C ILE A 133 24.37 -3.98 -30.28
N GLN A 134 23.94 -3.08 -31.14
CA GLN A 134 24.09 -3.22 -32.59
C GLN A 134 25.57 -3.17 -32.99
N THR A 135 26.27 -4.29 -32.87
CA THR A 135 27.45 -4.54 -33.68
C THR A 135 26.97 -4.85 -35.10
N LYS A 136 27.25 -3.97 -36.06
CA LYS A 136 27.11 -4.31 -37.48
C LYS A 136 27.92 -5.56 -37.73
N ASN A 137 27.26 -6.71 -37.93
CA ASN A 137 27.95 -7.85 -38.50
C ASN A 137 28.28 -7.54 -39.98
N ASN A 138 29.28 -8.19 -40.55
CA ASN A 138 29.76 -7.94 -41.90
C ASN A 138 28.70 -8.13 -43.01
N ASN A 139 27.48 -8.55 -42.67
CA ASN A 139 26.37 -8.78 -43.58
C ASN A 139 25.22 -7.77 -43.41
N GLY A 140 25.42 -6.67 -42.67
CA GLY A 140 24.41 -5.63 -42.49
C GLY A 140 23.23 -6.02 -41.59
N GLY A 141 23.23 -7.20 -41.00
CA GLY A 141 22.27 -7.63 -40.00
C GLY A 141 22.68 -7.20 -38.59
N HIS A 142 21.68 -6.93 -37.75
CA HIS A 142 21.90 -6.61 -36.35
C HIS A 142 22.05 -7.92 -35.55
N SER A 143 23.19 -8.12 -34.93
CA SER A 143 23.41 -9.25 -34.05
C SER A 143 23.32 -8.80 -32.59
N HIS A 144 22.49 -9.48 -31.83
CA HIS A 144 22.51 -9.36 -30.37
C HIS A 144 23.81 -9.96 -29.86
N SER A 145 24.60 -9.15 -29.18
CA SER A 145 25.73 -9.70 -28.46
C SER A 145 25.22 -10.40 -27.20
N PRO A 146 25.50 -11.67 -26.98
CA PRO A 146 25.04 -12.42 -25.79
C PRO A 146 25.61 -11.93 -24.47
N GLY A 147 26.27 -10.78 -24.44
CA GLY A 147 27.00 -10.25 -23.29
C GLY A 147 26.48 -8.96 -22.68
N GLY A 148 25.27 -8.49 -23.04
CA GLY A 148 24.72 -7.26 -22.49
C GLY A 148 25.34 -5.98 -23.09
N ILE A 149 25.05 -4.82 -22.49
CA ILE A 149 25.58 -3.53 -22.90
C ILE A 149 27.09 -3.49 -22.62
N PRO A 150 27.94 -3.14 -23.61
CA PRO A 150 29.39 -3.11 -23.38
C PRO A 150 29.78 -2.05 -22.36
N LYS A 151 30.90 -2.29 -21.63
CA LYS A 151 31.44 -1.31 -20.67
C LYS A 151 31.67 0.05 -21.36
N GLY A 152 31.29 1.14 -20.68
CA GLY A 152 31.35 2.50 -21.21
C GLY A 152 30.13 2.90 -22.07
N HIS A 153 29.14 2.05 -22.19
CA HIS A 153 27.89 2.32 -22.92
C HIS A 153 26.69 2.63 -22.00
N GLY A 154 26.91 3.05 -20.76
CA GLY A 154 25.88 3.42 -19.81
C GLY A 154 24.88 4.45 -20.34
N GLU A 155 25.34 5.38 -21.19
CA GLU A 155 24.43 6.33 -21.88
C GLU A 155 23.37 5.64 -22.71
N CYS A 156 23.73 4.56 -23.41
CA CYS A 156 22.77 3.81 -24.22
C CYS A 156 21.72 3.10 -23.34
N SER A 157 22.15 2.53 -22.22
CA SER A 157 21.25 1.94 -21.21
C SER A 157 20.26 3.00 -20.68
N ILE A 158 20.76 4.19 -20.34
CA ILE A 158 19.90 5.28 -19.83
C ILE A 158 18.90 5.72 -20.90
N ASN A 159 19.35 5.90 -22.13
CA ASN A 159 18.47 6.25 -23.24
C ASN A 159 17.36 5.21 -23.44
N ALA A 160 17.72 3.93 -23.42
CA ALA A 160 16.78 2.83 -23.56
C ALA A 160 15.80 2.74 -22.37
N GLY A 161 16.31 2.75 -21.15
CA GLY A 161 15.52 2.64 -19.93
C GLY A 161 14.56 3.82 -19.73
N VAL A 162 14.94 5.04 -20.10
CA VAL A 162 14.04 6.20 -20.07
C VAL A 162 12.91 6.06 -21.09
N GLN A 163 13.17 5.50 -22.27
CA GLN A 163 12.11 5.21 -23.25
C GLN A 163 11.15 4.14 -22.74
N GLU A 164 11.66 3.10 -22.13
CA GLU A 164 10.84 2.05 -21.51
C GLU A 164 9.99 2.58 -20.37
N LEU A 165 10.57 3.42 -19.52
CA LEU A 165 9.82 4.10 -18.45
C LEU A 165 8.71 4.98 -19.02
N ARG A 166 9.01 5.80 -20.05
CA ARG A 166 8.00 6.61 -20.75
C ARG A 166 6.82 5.75 -21.24
N ASP A 167 7.12 4.62 -21.87
CA ASP A 167 6.09 3.76 -22.43
C ASP A 167 5.31 3.05 -21.32
N ALA A 168 5.95 2.70 -20.21
CA ALA A 168 5.30 2.16 -19.03
C ALA A 168 4.34 3.17 -18.38
N LEU A 169 4.77 4.43 -18.21
CA LEU A 169 3.93 5.52 -17.69
C LEU A 169 2.72 5.75 -18.60
N LYS A 170 2.93 5.79 -19.91
CA LYS A 170 1.85 5.93 -20.90
C LYS A 170 0.88 4.75 -20.87
N ALA A 171 1.37 3.52 -20.83
CA ALA A 171 0.54 2.31 -20.81
C ALA A 171 -0.29 2.22 -19.53
N ALA A 172 0.27 2.61 -18.37
CA ALA A 172 -0.43 2.69 -17.11
C ALA A 172 -1.36 3.92 -17.01
N LYS A 173 -1.36 4.81 -18.01
CA LYS A 173 -2.13 6.06 -18.05
C LYS A 173 -1.83 6.97 -16.85
N VAL A 174 -0.56 7.11 -16.50
CA VAL A 174 -0.11 8.03 -15.45
C VAL A 174 -0.41 9.46 -15.91
N GLU A 175 -1.07 10.24 -15.05
CA GLU A 175 -1.52 11.59 -15.39
C GLU A 175 -0.50 12.67 -14.96
N ASN A 176 0.21 12.43 -13.85
CA ASN A 176 1.19 13.37 -13.30
C ASN A 176 2.11 12.65 -12.29
N PRO A 177 3.20 13.29 -11.83
CA PRO A 177 4.16 12.70 -10.87
C PRO A 177 3.59 12.32 -9.50
N TYR A 178 2.37 12.74 -9.17
CA TYR A 178 1.68 12.42 -7.91
C TYR A 178 0.68 11.28 -8.05
N ASP A 179 0.48 10.74 -9.24
CA ASP A 179 -0.39 9.60 -9.51
C ASP A 179 0.29 8.29 -9.11
N ILE A 180 0.56 8.17 -7.82
CA ILE A 180 1.35 7.07 -7.21
C ILE A 180 0.77 5.70 -7.56
N GLY A 181 -0.56 5.56 -7.56
CA GLY A 181 -1.20 4.29 -7.88
C GLY A 181 -0.86 3.79 -9.27
N ARG A 182 -0.92 4.65 -10.28
CA ARG A 182 -0.58 4.32 -11.67
C ARG A 182 0.92 4.25 -11.91
N ILE A 183 1.71 5.08 -11.21
CA ILE A 183 3.18 4.99 -11.23
C ILE A 183 3.62 3.60 -10.75
N MET A 184 3.05 3.07 -9.67
CA MET A 184 3.38 1.72 -9.20
C MET A 184 2.99 0.63 -10.21
N VAL A 185 1.87 0.80 -10.93
CA VAL A 185 1.51 -0.10 -12.04
C VAL A 185 2.56 -0.02 -13.16
N ALA A 186 3.01 1.19 -13.53
CA ALA A 186 4.05 1.40 -14.54
C ALA A 186 5.39 0.77 -14.15
N LEU A 187 5.84 1.02 -12.91
CA LEU A 187 7.10 0.47 -12.38
C LEU A 187 7.08 -1.06 -12.36
N GLN A 188 5.97 -1.67 -11.94
CA GLN A 188 5.86 -3.12 -11.97
C GLN A 188 5.83 -3.66 -13.40
N GLY A 189 5.25 -2.89 -14.34
CA GLY A 189 5.28 -3.21 -15.76
C GLY A 189 6.67 -3.14 -16.38
N TYR A 190 7.53 -2.26 -15.89
CA TYR A 190 8.94 -2.21 -16.29
C TYR A 190 9.65 -3.52 -15.96
N ASN A 191 9.41 -4.08 -14.78
CA ASN A 191 10.02 -5.33 -14.32
C ASN A 191 9.40 -6.60 -14.95
N TYR A 192 8.09 -6.61 -15.17
CA TYR A 192 7.37 -7.80 -15.66
C TYR A 192 7.19 -7.87 -17.19
N GLY A 193 7.45 -6.76 -17.87
CA GLY A 193 7.03 -6.57 -19.26
C GLY A 193 5.63 -5.93 -19.32
N MET A 194 5.57 -4.76 -19.96
CA MET A 194 4.40 -3.87 -19.93
C MET A 194 3.11 -4.50 -20.45
N SER A 195 3.15 -5.15 -21.61
CA SER A 195 1.93 -5.58 -22.31
C SER A 195 1.14 -6.62 -21.51
N GLY A 196 1.81 -7.63 -20.97
CA GLY A 196 1.18 -8.70 -20.20
C GLY A 196 0.64 -8.18 -18.86
N TRP A 197 1.48 -7.48 -18.11
CA TRP A 197 1.12 -6.95 -16.81
C TRP A 197 -0.01 -5.92 -16.88
N ILE A 198 0.11 -4.90 -17.74
CA ILE A 198 -0.89 -3.83 -17.86
C ILE A 198 -2.25 -4.39 -18.26
N THR A 199 -2.29 -5.32 -19.21
CA THR A 199 -3.54 -5.97 -19.61
C THR A 199 -4.16 -6.73 -18.44
N TRP A 200 -3.36 -7.50 -17.74
CA TRP A 200 -3.83 -8.33 -16.64
C TRP A 200 -4.29 -7.49 -15.44
N ILE A 201 -3.50 -6.50 -15.01
CA ILE A 201 -3.85 -5.68 -13.84
C ILE A 201 -5.13 -4.86 -14.07
N ASN A 202 -5.38 -4.39 -15.31
CA ASN A 202 -6.61 -3.69 -15.66
C ASN A 202 -7.86 -4.58 -15.53
N GLN A 203 -7.73 -5.89 -15.73
CA GLN A 203 -8.81 -6.86 -15.51
C GLN A 203 -9.02 -7.14 -14.00
N HIS A 204 -8.08 -6.75 -13.15
CA HIS A 204 -8.08 -6.97 -11.69
C HIS A 204 -8.21 -5.65 -10.90
N GLY A 205 -8.85 -4.64 -11.49
CA GLY A 205 -9.14 -3.37 -10.82
C GLY A 205 -8.17 -2.23 -11.14
N GLY A 206 -7.10 -2.47 -11.90
CA GLY A 206 -6.19 -1.43 -12.41
C GLY A 206 -5.30 -0.76 -11.36
N VAL A 207 -5.21 -1.33 -10.16
CA VAL A 207 -4.43 -0.80 -9.03
C VAL A 207 -3.39 -1.81 -8.59
N TYR A 208 -2.15 -1.36 -8.42
CA TYR A 208 -1.09 -2.20 -7.89
C TYR A 208 -1.37 -2.56 -6.42
N THR A 209 -1.27 -3.85 -6.11
CA THR A 209 -1.10 -4.36 -4.76
C THR A 209 -0.03 -5.44 -4.78
N LEU A 210 0.68 -5.64 -3.67
CA LEU A 210 1.67 -6.70 -3.58
C LEU A 210 1.05 -8.09 -3.84
N ALA A 211 -0.15 -8.33 -3.33
CA ALA A 211 -0.86 -9.59 -3.53
C ALA A 211 -1.14 -9.87 -5.02
N LEU A 212 -1.63 -8.86 -5.76
CA LEU A 212 -1.85 -8.99 -7.21
C LEU A 212 -0.53 -9.17 -7.98
N SER A 213 0.52 -8.48 -7.58
CA SER A 213 1.84 -8.64 -8.18
C SER A 213 2.39 -10.05 -7.97
N GLN A 214 2.29 -10.59 -6.76
CA GLN A 214 2.67 -11.97 -6.44
C GLN A 214 1.84 -12.99 -7.22
N GLU A 215 0.54 -12.75 -7.34
CA GLU A 215 -0.36 -13.62 -8.13
C GLU A 215 0.04 -13.64 -9.61
N TYR A 216 0.30 -12.48 -10.20
CA TYR A 216 0.75 -12.36 -11.58
C TYR A 216 2.09 -13.10 -11.79
N SER A 217 3.08 -12.86 -10.93
CA SER A 217 4.36 -13.55 -10.98
C SER A 217 4.19 -15.07 -10.93
N ARG A 218 3.36 -15.56 -10.00
CA ARG A 218 3.13 -17.00 -9.83
C ARG A 218 2.39 -17.63 -11.00
N THR A 219 1.39 -16.95 -11.58
CA THR A 219 0.43 -17.56 -12.53
C THR A 219 0.70 -17.21 -13.98
N ARG A 220 1.38 -16.12 -14.28
CA ARG A 220 1.53 -15.59 -15.64
C ARG A 220 2.96 -15.53 -16.13
N MET A 221 3.94 -15.45 -15.21
CA MET A 221 5.34 -15.40 -15.61
C MET A 221 5.95 -16.80 -15.75
N PRO A 222 6.85 -17.00 -16.73
CA PRO A 222 7.51 -18.29 -16.90
C PRO A 222 8.30 -18.71 -15.69
N GLU A 223 8.47 -20.01 -15.51
CA GLU A 223 9.40 -20.55 -14.51
C GLU A 223 10.83 -20.09 -14.84
N GLY A 224 11.54 -19.58 -13.85
CA GLY A 224 12.88 -19.01 -14.03
C GLY A 224 12.94 -17.54 -14.44
N ALA A 225 11.79 -16.89 -14.74
CA ALA A 225 11.69 -15.47 -15.07
C ALA A 225 10.54 -14.80 -14.31
N LYS A 226 10.44 -15.05 -13.01
CA LYS A 226 9.33 -14.60 -12.17
C LYS A 226 9.30 -13.09 -11.88
N GLY A 227 10.38 -12.39 -12.15
CA GLY A 227 10.54 -10.99 -11.75
C GLY A 227 10.47 -10.78 -10.24
N THR A 228 10.41 -9.54 -9.80
CA THR A 228 10.36 -9.15 -8.39
C THR A 228 8.99 -8.58 -8.07
N PRO A 229 8.10 -9.27 -7.34
CA PRO A 229 6.76 -8.76 -7.03
C PRO A 229 6.75 -7.43 -6.28
N GLU A 230 7.76 -7.17 -5.47
CA GLU A 230 7.94 -5.95 -4.68
C GLU A 230 8.60 -4.81 -5.46
N HIS A 231 8.95 -5.00 -6.74
CA HIS A 231 9.76 -4.06 -7.51
C HIS A 231 9.26 -2.61 -7.44
N ALA A 232 7.98 -2.38 -7.70
CA ALA A 232 7.40 -1.04 -7.62
C ALA A 232 7.57 -0.42 -6.22
N GLN A 233 7.37 -1.18 -5.15
CA GLN A 233 7.55 -0.69 -3.78
C GLN A 233 9.02 -0.38 -3.48
N LEU A 234 9.95 -1.17 -4.00
CA LEU A 234 11.38 -0.98 -3.81
C LEU A 234 11.87 0.30 -4.49
N VAL A 235 11.40 0.60 -5.72
CA VAL A 235 11.68 1.86 -6.41
C VAL A 235 11.12 3.05 -5.63
N MET A 236 9.89 2.95 -5.14
CA MET A 236 9.22 4.04 -4.43
C MET A 236 9.91 4.45 -3.12
N ARG A 237 10.81 3.63 -2.57
CA ARG A 237 11.65 4.00 -1.41
C ARG A 237 12.59 5.17 -1.73
N TYR A 238 12.98 5.32 -2.98
CA TYR A 238 13.93 6.34 -3.46
C TYR A 238 13.24 7.51 -4.18
N TYR A 239 11.94 7.39 -4.47
CA TYR A 239 11.20 8.43 -5.17
C TYR A 239 10.67 9.48 -4.20
N THR A 240 11.32 10.64 -4.19
CA THR A 240 10.86 11.83 -3.47
C THR A 240 10.08 12.72 -4.42
N TYR A 241 8.76 12.69 -4.33
CA TYR A 241 7.96 13.70 -5.00
C TYR A 241 7.72 14.85 -4.03
N ASN A 242 8.20 16.04 -4.41
CA ASN A 242 7.97 17.25 -3.63
C ASN A 242 6.50 17.64 -3.72
N ASN A 243 5.75 17.36 -2.67
CA ASN A 243 4.37 17.75 -2.54
C ASN A 243 4.28 19.27 -2.32
N VAL A 244 4.17 20.04 -3.40
CA VAL A 244 3.84 21.47 -3.37
C VAL A 244 2.36 21.61 -3.05
N GLY A 245 1.92 21.12 -1.87
CA GLY A 245 0.50 21.13 -1.53
C GLY A 245 0.14 20.50 -0.17
N GLY A 246 1.11 20.24 0.69
CA GLY A 246 0.86 20.08 2.14
C GLY A 246 0.06 18.85 2.60
N THR A 247 -0.17 17.84 1.79
CA THR A 247 -0.79 16.59 2.26
C THR A 247 0.08 15.41 1.85
N THR A 248 0.85 14.93 2.80
CA THR A 248 1.75 13.78 2.61
C THR A 248 0.92 12.51 2.42
N MET A 249 0.74 12.07 1.18
CA MET A 249 0.08 10.80 0.82
C MET A 249 1.01 9.58 1.01
N LEU A 250 1.98 9.65 1.92
CA LEU A 250 2.90 8.54 2.25
C LEU A 250 2.23 7.42 3.06
N SER A 251 0.94 7.53 3.38
CA SER A 251 0.26 6.57 4.25
C SER A 251 -0.27 5.31 3.56
N LEU A 252 -0.11 5.17 2.25
CA LEU A 252 -0.66 4.02 1.51
C LEU A 252 0.36 2.89 1.24
N ILE A 253 1.65 3.12 1.54
CA ILE A 253 2.67 2.10 1.33
C ILE A 253 3.01 1.44 2.67
N HIS A 254 2.13 0.62 3.17
CA HIS A 254 2.46 -0.27 4.29
C HIS A 254 3.31 -1.43 3.76
N ILE A 255 4.62 -1.25 3.75
CA ILE A 255 5.56 -2.33 3.50
C ILE A 255 5.66 -3.12 4.80
N SER A 256 4.91 -4.23 4.91
CA SER A 256 5.21 -5.24 5.91
C SER A 256 6.58 -5.83 5.57
N GLU A 257 7.58 -5.58 6.42
CA GLU A 257 8.89 -6.23 6.29
C GLU A 257 8.69 -7.75 6.29
N PRO A 258 9.29 -8.47 5.34
CA PRO A 258 9.34 -9.92 5.44
C PRO A 258 10.20 -10.28 6.65
N THR A 259 9.58 -10.92 7.63
CA THR A 259 10.26 -11.52 8.78
C THR A 259 11.35 -12.44 8.24
N ARG A 260 12.62 -12.07 8.39
CA ARG A 260 13.74 -12.95 8.12
C ARG A 260 13.65 -14.13 9.09
N LEU A 261 13.09 -15.24 8.64
CA LEU A 261 13.29 -16.51 9.28
C LEU A 261 14.79 -16.85 9.15
N ARG A 262 15.53 -16.70 10.25
CA ARG A 262 16.86 -17.31 10.40
C ARG A 262 16.61 -18.83 10.43
N CYS A 263 17.00 -19.50 9.39
CA CYS A 263 17.26 -20.94 9.47
C CYS A 263 18.52 -21.11 10.31
N ILE A 264 18.37 -21.82 11.42
CA ILE A 264 19.45 -22.41 12.22
C ILE A 264 19.83 -23.74 11.57
#